data_0db27b7b1f0111e10cec3e6c102cc536
#
_entry.id   0db27b7b1f0111e10cec3e6c102cc536
#
_cell.length_a   1.000
_cell.length_b   1.000
_cell.length_c   1.000
_cell.angle_alpha   90.00
_cell.angle_beta   90.00
_cell.angle_gamma   90.00
#
_symmetry.space_group_name_H-M   'P 1'
#
loop_
_entity.id
_entity.type
_entity.pdbx_description
1 polymer ?
#
loop_
_entity_poly.entity_id
_entity_poly.type
_entity_poly.pdbx_seq_one_letter_code
_entity_poly.pdbx_strand_id
1 'polypeptide(L)'
;MTAEKHAAYQTLYTTIRELTVCMAPFAPFLSEHIYQELAVFAGDTATRHKSTHLCHYPVAEQDLEQPVLEQAVSRMQNIILLGRQKREQVKIKTKIPLSCLTIIHEDQTMLDEISRLESYIESELNVKSIVYSTDEDKYIKLFAKPNSPVLGKRFGKEFNKFRQQIQDLNATQLNTLQEEGSITLGGESFSTEDILVFREAKEGTEALSNRFISIDMNCELNDDLINEGLAREVINR
;
A
#
# COMPACT_ATOMS: atom_id res chain seq x y z
N MET A 1 13.31 -10.91 26.84
CA MET A 1 12.62 -10.15 25.77
C MET A 1 13.70 -9.69 24.79
N THR A 2 13.53 -9.89 23.47
CA THR A 2 14.51 -9.41 22.48
C THR A 2 14.45 -7.89 22.37
N ALA A 3 15.54 -7.24 21.91
CA ALA A 3 15.57 -5.79 21.71
C ALA A 3 14.49 -5.31 20.75
N GLU A 4 14.23 -6.06 19.68
CA GLU A 4 13.16 -5.78 18.70
C GLU A 4 11.78 -5.79 19.33
N LYS A 5 11.50 -6.80 20.17
CA LYS A 5 10.22 -6.89 20.88
C LYS A 5 10.02 -5.72 21.84
N HIS A 6 11.09 -5.30 22.51
CA HIS A 6 11.05 -4.13 23.40
C HIS A 6 10.76 -2.86 22.59
N ALA A 7 11.45 -2.65 21.46
CA ALA A 7 11.23 -1.51 20.57
C ALA A 7 9.80 -1.47 20.05
N ALA A 8 9.24 -2.61 19.63
CA ALA A 8 7.86 -2.71 19.17
C ALA A 8 6.84 -2.30 20.25
N TYR A 9 7.02 -2.78 21.49
CA TYR A 9 6.16 -2.38 22.60
C TYR A 9 6.30 -0.90 22.95
N GLN A 10 7.53 -0.36 22.91
CA GLN A 10 7.77 1.06 23.18
C GLN A 10 7.08 1.93 22.12
N THR A 11 7.20 1.59 20.85
CA THR A 11 6.53 2.29 19.75
C THR A 11 5.00 2.23 19.91
N LEU A 12 4.47 1.05 20.16
CA LEU A 12 3.03 0.88 20.36
C LEU A 12 2.51 1.70 21.54
N TYR A 13 3.20 1.66 22.68
CA TYR A 13 2.85 2.44 23.88
C TYR A 13 2.84 3.94 23.58
N THR A 14 3.89 4.45 22.95
CA THR A 14 4.01 5.88 22.60
C THR A 14 2.89 6.28 21.64
N THR A 15 2.65 5.50 20.59
CA THR A 15 1.61 5.78 19.60
C THR A 15 0.22 5.81 20.24
N ILE A 16 -0.12 4.82 21.07
CA ILE A 16 -1.43 4.77 21.73
C ILE A 16 -1.58 5.94 22.71
N ARG A 17 -0.54 6.28 23.44
CA ARG A 17 -0.56 7.39 24.38
C ARG A 17 -0.84 8.72 23.68
N GLU A 18 -0.08 9.04 22.63
CA GLU A 18 -0.24 10.29 21.87
C GLU A 18 -1.61 10.35 21.17
N LEU A 19 -2.03 9.25 20.58
CA LEU A 19 -3.38 9.14 19.99
C LEU A 19 -4.47 9.38 21.03
N THR A 20 -4.31 8.84 22.22
CA THR A 20 -5.26 9.02 23.33
C THR A 20 -5.39 10.49 23.73
N VAL A 21 -4.28 11.22 23.80
CA VAL A 21 -4.29 12.68 24.07
C VAL A 21 -4.97 13.44 22.93
N CYS A 22 -4.69 13.09 21.66
CA CYS A 22 -5.37 13.69 20.51
C CYS A 22 -6.88 13.44 20.51
N MET A 23 -7.32 12.29 20.97
CA MET A 23 -8.74 11.90 21.03
C MET A 23 -9.50 12.53 22.18
N ALA A 24 -8.84 13.02 23.22
CA ALA A 24 -9.46 13.52 24.43
C ALA A 24 -10.58 14.56 24.23
N PRO A 25 -10.47 15.53 23.30
CA PRO A 25 -11.55 16.49 23.01
C PRO A 25 -12.81 15.85 22.40
N PHE A 26 -12.67 14.71 21.71
CA PHE A 26 -13.75 14.04 20.99
C PHE A 26 -14.39 12.91 21.78
N ALA A 27 -13.59 12.18 22.54
CA ALA A 27 -14.00 11.00 23.30
C ALA A 27 -13.42 11.04 24.74
N PRO A 28 -13.85 12.02 25.58
CA PRO A 28 -13.19 12.33 26.85
C PRO A 28 -13.12 11.14 27.81
N PHE A 29 -14.20 10.41 27.98
CA PHE A 29 -14.25 9.28 28.94
C PHE A 29 -13.41 8.08 28.45
N LEU A 30 -13.46 7.77 27.16
CA LEU A 30 -12.67 6.67 26.60
C LEU A 30 -11.18 6.99 26.66
N SER A 31 -10.81 8.21 26.28
CA SER A 31 -9.42 8.66 26.33
C SER A 31 -8.87 8.66 27.75
N GLU A 32 -9.65 9.14 28.72
CA GLU A 32 -9.23 9.08 30.12
C GLU A 32 -9.03 7.64 30.60
N HIS A 33 -9.95 6.74 30.27
CA HIS A 33 -9.84 5.34 30.64
C HIS A 33 -8.58 4.69 30.05
N ILE A 34 -8.34 4.82 28.74
CA ILE A 34 -7.15 4.29 28.08
C ILE A 34 -5.87 4.88 28.71
N TYR A 35 -5.86 6.19 28.96
CA TYR A 35 -4.71 6.88 29.54
C TYR A 35 -4.38 6.36 30.94
N GLN A 36 -5.39 6.08 31.78
CA GLN A 36 -5.18 5.53 33.11
C GLN A 36 -4.67 4.08 33.05
N GLU A 37 -5.24 3.24 32.18
CA GLU A 37 -4.79 1.85 32.00
C GLU A 37 -3.35 1.76 31.50
N LEU A 38 -2.98 2.60 30.52
CA LEU A 38 -1.59 2.68 30.02
C LEU A 38 -0.60 3.03 31.13
N ALA A 39 -1.00 3.86 32.07
CA ALA A 39 -0.15 4.24 33.17
C ALA A 39 0.10 3.09 34.16
N VAL A 40 -0.93 2.38 34.51
CA VAL A 40 -0.83 1.20 35.37
C VAL A 40 0.10 0.18 34.73
N PHE A 41 -0.05 -0.04 33.43
CA PHE A 41 0.78 -0.96 32.67
C PHE A 41 2.26 -0.55 32.61
N ALA A 42 2.54 0.74 32.39
CA ALA A 42 3.91 1.26 32.28
C ALA A 42 4.60 1.42 33.64
N GLY A 43 3.87 1.36 34.76
CA GLY A 43 4.42 1.63 36.09
C GLY A 43 4.88 3.09 36.28
N ASP A 44 4.54 3.98 35.37
CA ASP A 44 4.96 5.39 35.38
C ASP A 44 3.91 6.27 36.04
N THR A 45 4.04 6.44 37.35
CA THR A 45 3.12 7.26 38.14
C THR A 45 3.71 8.61 38.55
N ALA A 46 5.02 8.81 38.39
CA ALA A 46 5.73 9.94 39.00
C ALA A 46 5.83 11.20 38.13
N THR A 47 5.91 11.06 36.81
CA THR A 47 6.19 12.18 35.88
C THR A 47 5.02 12.56 35.00
N ARG A 48 3.92 11.81 35.08
CA ARG A 48 2.79 11.96 34.18
C ARG A 48 1.68 12.84 34.79
N HIS A 49 0.94 13.50 33.91
CA HIS A 49 -0.27 14.21 34.31
C HIS A 49 -1.32 13.24 34.88
N LYS A 50 -2.07 13.68 35.89
CA LYS A 50 -3.10 12.86 36.57
C LYS A 50 -4.27 12.49 35.64
N SER A 51 -4.43 13.19 34.55
CA SER A 51 -5.51 13.00 33.57
C SER A 51 -5.00 13.34 32.18
N THR A 52 -5.53 12.66 31.15
CA THR A 52 -5.26 12.98 29.74
C THR A 52 -5.67 14.43 29.40
N HIS A 53 -6.68 14.97 30.08
CA HIS A 53 -7.18 16.32 29.88
C HIS A 53 -6.25 17.42 30.41
N LEU A 54 -5.23 17.05 31.15
CA LEU A 54 -4.17 17.95 31.63
C LEU A 54 -2.90 17.88 30.77
N CYS A 55 -2.88 16.98 29.79
CA CYS A 55 -1.75 16.87 28.87
C CYS A 55 -1.76 18.01 27.87
N HIS A 56 -0.55 18.42 27.43
CA HIS A 56 -0.42 19.26 26.26
C HIS A 56 -0.76 18.46 25.00
N TYR A 57 -1.34 19.14 24.01
CA TYR A 57 -1.59 18.53 22.72
C TYR A 57 -0.25 18.12 22.07
N PRO A 58 -0.11 16.90 21.53
CA PRO A 58 1.14 16.44 20.95
C PRO A 58 1.61 17.33 19.80
N VAL A 59 2.89 17.56 19.73
CA VAL A 59 3.54 18.27 18.64
C VAL A 59 4.29 17.26 17.78
N ALA A 60 4.14 17.36 16.46
CA ALA A 60 4.85 16.48 15.54
C ALA A 60 6.36 16.65 15.65
N GLU A 61 7.07 15.55 15.82
CA GLU A 61 8.53 15.50 15.84
C GLU A 61 9.03 15.32 14.40
N GLN A 62 9.41 16.42 13.75
CA GLN A 62 9.82 16.41 12.34
C GLN A 62 11.02 15.50 12.06
N ASP A 63 11.90 15.30 13.03
CA ASP A 63 13.06 14.42 12.92
C ASP A 63 12.69 12.93 12.77
N LEU A 64 11.45 12.56 13.09
CA LEU A 64 10.93 11.20 12.93
C LEU A 64 10.27 10.97 11.57
N GLU A 65 10.03 12.03 10.80
CA GLU A 65 9.44 11.91 9.47
C GLU A 65 10.44 11.27 8.50
N GLN A 66 10.04 10.17 7.87
CA GLN A 66 10.83 9.45 6.87
C GLN A 66 10.00 9.22 5.60
N PRO A 67 9.80 10.25 4.76
CA PRO A 67 8.87 10.20 3.63
C PRO A 67 9.15 9.04 2.66
N VAL A 68 10.42 8.73 2.41
CA VAL A 68 10.81 7.62 1.52
C VAL A 68 10.38 6.27 2.12
N LEU A 69 10.64 6.05 3.42
CA LEU A 69 10.22 4.83 4.10
C LEU A 69 8.69 4.73 4.19
N GLU A 70 8.02 5.81 4.49
CA GLU A 70 6.55 5.85 4.58
C GLU A 70 5.90 5.52 3.23
N GLN A 71 6.46 6.04 2.13
CA GLN A 71 6.02 5.68 0.79
C GLN A 71 6.30 4.21 0.47
N ALA A 72 7.48 3.69 0.80
CA ALA A 72 7.82 2.29 0.60
C ALA A 72 6.87 1.36 1.38
N VAL A 73 6.55 1.70 2.64
CA VAL A 73 5.58 0.96 3.46
C VAL A 73 4.18 1.02 2.85
N SER A 74 3.73 2.19 2.36
CA SER A 74 2.44 2.33 1.69
C SER A 74 2.35 1.45 0.43
N ARG A 75 3.43 1.40 -0.36
CA ARG A 75 3.53 0.53 -1.54
C ARG A 75 3.52 -0.95 -1.15
N MET A 76 4.27 -1.34 -0.11
CA MET A 76 4.26 -2.68 0.46
C MET A 76 2.84 -3.10 0.88
N GLN A 77 2.10 -2.24 1.56
CA GLN A 77 0.70 -2.51 1.94
C GLN A 77 -0.18 -2.76 0.72
N ASN A 78 0.00 -1.99 -0.36
CA ASN A 78 -0.71 -2.21 -1.62
C ASN A 78 -0.37 -3.57 -2.25
N ILE A 79 0.90 -3.99 -2.23
CA ILE A 79 1.34 -5.30 -2.71
C ILE A 79 0.69 -6.42 -1.90
N ILE A 80 0.70 -6.31 -0.56
CA ILE A 80 0.10 -7.29 0.34
C ILE A 80 -1.42 -7.39 0.08
N LEU A 81 -2.09 -6.26 -0.13
CA LEU A 81 -3.51 -6.23 -0.45
C LEU A 81 -3.82 -6.96 -1.77
N LEU A 82 -3.07 -6.65 -2.83
CA LEU A 82 -3.19 -7.33 -4.13
C LEU A 82 -2.91 -8.83 -4.01
N GLY A 83 -1.87 -9.23 -3.28
CA GLY A 83 -1.52 -10.63 -3.06
C GLY A 83 -2.61 -11.40 -2.31
N ARG A 84 -3.21 -10.79 -1.28
CA ARG A 84 -4.35 -11.38 -0.56
C ARG A 84 -5.58 -11.49 -1.46
N GLN A 85 -5.86 -10.47 -2.28
CA GLN A 85 -6.94 -10.48 -3.27
C GLN A 85 -6.74 -11.59 -4.30
N LYS A 86 -5.50 -11.78 -4.80
CA LYS A 86 -5.19 -12.87 -5.73
C LYS A 86 -5.43 -14.24 -5.09
N ARG A 87 -4.95 -14.45 -3.86
CA ARG A 87 -5.19 -15.71 -3.11
C ARG A 87 -6.66 -16.00 -2.92
N GLU A 88 -7.48 -14.98 -2.66
CA GLU A 88 -8.93 -15.11 -2.51
C GLU A 88 -9.59 -15.50 -3.84
N GLN A 89 -9.20 -14.87 -4.95
CA GLN A 89 -9.70 -15.22 -6.29
C GLN A 89 -9.44 -16.68 -6.65
N VAL A 90 -8.23 -17.19 -6.36
CA VAL A 90 -7.85 -18.59 -6.63
C VAL A 90 -8.20 -19.54 -5.47
N LYS A 91 -8.81 -19.04 -4.38
CA LYS A 91 -9.23 -19.79 -3.18
C LYS A 91 -8.08 -20.56 -2.49
N ILE A 92 -6.86 -20.03 -2.53
CA ILE A 92 -5.69 -20.58 -1.84
C ILE A 92 -5.52 -19.88 -0.48
N LYS A 93 -5.59 -20.65 0.60
CA LYS A 93 -5.42 -20.13 1.97
C LYS A 93 -3.99 -19.62 2.18
N THR A 94 -3.83 -18.52 2.93
CA THR A 94 -2.50 -17.93 3.21
C THR A 94 -1.53 -18.90 3.90
N LYS A 95 -2.01 -19.87 4.67
CA LYS A 95 -1.18 -20.91 5.31
C LYS A 95 -0.45 -21.81 4.34
N ILE A 96 -0.94 -21.96 3.09
CA ILE A 96 -0.26 -22.72 2.03
C ILE A 96 0.75 -21.76 1.38
N PRO A 97 2.06 -22.06 1.43
CA PRO A 97 3.06 -21.22 0.79
C PRO A 97 2.91 -21.26 -0.73
N LEU A 98 3.30 -20.18 -1.39
CA LEU A 98 3.43 -20.11 -2.84
C LEU A 98 4.90 -19.97 -3.23
N SER A 99 5.24 -20.37 -4.44
CA SER A 99 6.63 -20.44 -4.87
C SER A 99 7.25 -19.06 -5.09
N CYS A 100 6.55 -18.17 -5.80
CA CYS A 100 7.10 -16.91 -6.25
C CYS A 100 6.03 -15.81 -6.36
N LEU A 101 6.43 -14.57 -6.04
CA LEU A 101 5.72 -13.35 -6.31
C LEU A 101 6.59 -12.46 -7.18
N THR A 102 6.11 -12.01 -8.33
CA THR A 102 6.77 -10.98 -9.13
C THR A 102 6.12 -9.64 -8.86
N ILE A 103 6.92 -8.65 -8.45
CA ILE A 103 6.49 -7.26 -8.24
C ILE A 103 6.93 -6.46 -9.48
N ILE A 104 6.01 -5.73 -10.08
CA ILE A 104 6.18 -5.16 -11.41
C ILE A 104 5.92 -3.66 -11.35
N HIS A 105 6.92 -2.87 -11.76
CA HIS A 105 6.81 -1.41 -11.90
C HIS A 105 7.94 -0.90 -12.79
N GLU A 106 7.71 0.12 -13.63
CA GLU A 106 8.72 0.68 -14.53
C GLU A 106 9.89 1.36 -13.80
N ASP A 107 9.65 1.95 -12.64
CA ASP A 107 10.64 2.67 -11.82
C ASP A 107 11.46 1.70 -10.97
N GLN A 108 12.72 1.49 -11.34
CA GLN A 108 13.68 0.64 -10.61
C GLN A 108 13.96 1.18 -9.21
N THR A 109 14.01 2.51 -9.02
CA THR A 109 14.29 3.11 -7.71
C THR A 109 13.20 2.75 -6.72
N MET A 110 11.95 2.78 -7.17
CA MET A 110 10.79 2.36 -6.38
C MET A 110 10.86 0.88 -6.00
N LEU A 111 11.27 0.02 -6.93
CA LEU A 111 11.45 -1.42 -6.66
C LEU A 111 12.56 -1.66 -5.64
N ASP A 112 13.66 -0.91 -5.72
CA ASP A 112 14.78 -0.98 -4.77
C ASP A 112 14.38 -0.53 -3.36
N GLU A 113 13.52 0.48 -3.24
CA GLU A 113 12.95 0.92 -1.95
C GLU A 113 12.06 -0.17 -1.34
N ILE A 114 11.21 -0.81 -2.15
CA ILE A 114 10.33 -1.90 -1.72
C ILE A 114 11.14 -3.13 -1.30
N SER A 115 12.23 -3.43 -2.01
CA SER A 115 13.07 -4.61 -1.74
C SER A 115 13.64 -4.64 -0.31
N ARG A 116 13.83 -3.46 0.31
CA ARG A 116 14.25 -3.36 1.72
C ARG A 116 13.19 -3.89 2.70
N LEU A 117 11.95 -4.02 2.25
CA LEU A 117 10.81 -4.53 3.01
C LEU A 117 10.39 -5.94 2.58
N GLU A 118 11.22 -6.63 1.77
CA GLU A 118 10.95 -7.93 1.17
C GLU A 118 10.51 -8.98 2.20
N SER A 119 11.22 -9.08 3.32
CA SER A 119 10.91 -10.08 4.37
C SER A 119 9.51 -9.92 4.97
N TYR A 120 8.99 -8.69 5.03
CA TYR A 120 7.61 -8.44 5.48
C TYR A 120 6.60 -8.92 4.44
N ILE A 121 6.87 -8.69 3.15
CA ILE A 121 6.00 -9.13 2.06
C ILE A 121 5.98 -10.66 1.98
N GLU A 122 7.15 -11.30 2.05
CA GLU A 122 7.27 -12.77 2.06
C GLU A 122 6.50 -13.40 3.22
N SER A 123 6.65 -12.83 4.42
CA SER A 123 5.97 -13.31 5.63
C SER A 123 4.46 -13.13 5.54
N GLU A 124 3.98 -11.96 5.13
CA GLU A 124 2.56 -11.63 5.08
C GLU A 124 1.80 -12.38 3.98
N LEU A 125 2.44 -12.58 2.84
CA LEU A 125 1.86 -13.31 1.72
C LEU A 125 2.21 -14.79 1.73
N ASN A 126 3.11 -15.25 2.61
CA ASN A 126 3.63 -16.60 2.65
C ASN A 126 4.12 -17.07 1.28
N VAL A 127 5.05 -16.32 0.69
CA VAL A 127 5.73 -16.65 -0.57
C VAL A 127 7.19 -17.02 -0.29
N LYS A 128 7.77 -17.89 -1.09
CA LYS A 128 9.14 -18.38 -0.91
C LYS A 128 10.21 -17.47 -1.49
N SER A 129 9.84 -16.70 -2.51
CA SER A 129 10.75 -15.78 -3.18
C SER A 129 9.97 -14.61 -3.81
N ILE A 130 10.67 -13.50 -3.94
CA ILE A 130 10.16 -12.31 -4.64
C ILE A 130 11.10 -11.99 -5.80
N VAL A 131 10.54 -11.65 -6.94
CA VAL A 131 11.24 -11.19 -8.14
C VAL A 131 10.75 -9.78 -8.45
N TYR A 132 11.67 -8.89 -8.82
CA TYR A 132 11.36 -7.54 -9.22
C TYR A 132 11.55 -7.39 -10.73
N SER A 133 10.59 -6.77 -11.42
CA SER A 133 10.63 -6.62 -12.88
C SER A 133 10.24 -5.20 -13.28
N THR A 134 11.05 -4.59 -14.11
CA THR A 134 10.74 -3.30 -14.75
C THR A 134 10.01 -3.46 -16.08
N ASP A 135 9.84 -4.69 -16.56
CA ASP A 135 9.17 -4.98 -17.84
C ASP A 135 7.63 -5.01 -17.63
N GLU A 136 7.04 -3.82 -17.42
CA GLU A 136 5.58 -3.69 -17.28
C GLU A 136 4.86 -4.16 -18.55
N ASP A 137 5.41 -3.88 -19.71
CA ASP A 137 4.80 -4.21 -21.00
C ASP A 137 4.53 -5.70 -21.20
N LYS A 138 5.27 -6.56 -20.50
CA LYS A 138 5.03 -8.00 -20.54
C LYS A 138 3.73 -8.41 -19.85
N TYR A 139 3.37 -7.73 -18.75
CA TYR A 139 2.31 -8.16 -17.84
C TYR A 139 1.06 -7.30 -17.93
N ILE A 140 1.20 -6.03 -18.33
CA ILE A 140 0.20 -5.02 -18.12
C ILE A 140 -0.07 -4.24 -19.41
N LYS A 141 -1.32 -3.79 -19.55
CA LYS A 141 -1.76 -2.81 -20.51
C LYS A 141 -2.16 -1.54 -19.78
N LEU A 142 -1.52 -0.43 -20.12
CA LEU A 142 -1.95 0.89 -19.66
C LEU A 142 -3.17 1.34 -20.43
N PHE A 143 -4.12 1.96 -19.76
CA PHE A 143 -5.24 2.65 -20.37
C PHE A 143 -5.64 3.89 -19.58
N ALA A 144 -6.21 4.87 -20.26
CA ALA A 144 -6.60 6.13 -19.65
C ALA A 144 -8.11 6.27 -19.53
N LYS A 145 -8.53 6.95 -18.46
CA LYS A 145 -9.90 7.47 -18.31
C LYS A 145 -9.86 8.96 -17.99
N PRO A 146 -10.75 9.77 -18.58
CA PRO A 146 -10.86 11.18 -18.22
C PRO A 146 -11.39 11.31 -16.80
N ASN A 147 -10.87 12.27 -16.04
CA ASN A 147 -11.44 12.69 -14.77
C ASN A 147 -12.74 13.51 -15.06
N SER A 148 -13.85 12.80 -15.21
CA SER A 148 -15.12 13.38 -15.63
C SER A 148 -15.62 14.54 -14.75
N PRO A 149 -15.48 14.53 -13.40
CA PRO A 149 -15.83 15.67 -12.55
C PRO A 149 -15.07 16.95 -12.87
N VAL A 150 -13.79 16.83 -13.25
CA VAL A 150 -12.90 17.96 -13.57
C VAL A 150 -13.13 18.42 -15.00
N LEU A 151 -12.99 17.51 -15.96
CA LEU A 151 -13.07 17.81 -17.39
C LEU A 151 -14.49 18.16 -17.86
N GLY A 152 -15.51 17.60 -17.24
CA GLY A 152 -16.90 17.94 -17.55
C GLY A 152 -17.24 19.39 -17.24
N LYS A 153 -16.66 19.96 -16.17
CA LYS A 153 -16.79 21.37 -15.84
C LYS A 153 -16.00 22.27 -16.78
N ARG A 154 -14.82 21.81 -17.24
CA ARG A 154 -13.92 22.58 -18.10
C ARG A 154 -14.37 22.63 -19.56
N PHE A 155 -14.84 21.51 -20.11
CA PHE A 155 -15.14 21.37 -21.55
C PHE A 155 -16.62 21.25 -21.92
N GLY A 156 -17.50 21.01 -20.96
CA GLY A 156 -18.94 20.96 -21.20
C GLY A 156 -19.34 20.06 -22.39
N LYS A 157 -19.86 20.67 -23.47
CA LYS A 157 -20.33 19.93 -24.67
C LYS A 157 -19.22 19.26 -25.47
N GLU A 158 -17.97 19.76 -25.39
CA GLU A 158 -16.83 19.21 -26.09
C GLU A 158 -16.15 18.05 -25.34
N PHE A 159 -16.60 17.77 -24.11
CA PHE A 159 -16.06 16.71 -23.25
C PHE A 159 -16.01 15.35 -23.97
N ASN A 160 -17.04 15.00 -24.74
CA ASN A 160 -17.11 13.72 -25.43
C ASN A 160 -15.98 13.52 -26.46
N LYS A 161 -15.55 14.60 -27.14
CA LYS A 161 -14.43 14.58 -28.09
C LYS A 161 -13.13 14.26 -27.36
N PHE A 162 -12.85 14.97 -26.27
CA PHE A 162 -11.66 14.74 -25.48
C PHE A 162 -11.66 13.39 -24.76
N ARG A 163 -12.85 12.95 -24.30
CA ARG A 163 -13.03 11.62 -23.71
C ARG A 163 -12.52 10.52 -24.66
N GLN A 164 -12.86 10.58 -25.94
CA GLN A 164 -12.41 9.59 -26.91
C GLN A 164 -10.91 9.67 -27.16
N GLN A 165 -10.36 10.87 -27.33
CA GLN A 165 -8.92 11.07 -27.50
C GLN A 165 -8.11 10.58 -26.31
N ILE A 166 -8.63 10.75 -25.08
CA ILE A 166 -7.97 10.26 -23.87
C ILE A 166 -8.01 8.73 -23.80
N GLN A 167 -9.13 8.11 -24.19
CA GLN A 167 -9.26 6.65 -24.20
C GLN A 167 -8.39 5.98 -25.27
N ASP A 168 -8.08 6.68 -26.37
CA ASP A 168 -7.27 6.20 -27.49
C ASP A 168 -5.76 6.43 -27.27
N LEU A 169 -5.34 6.99 -26.11
CA LEU A 169 -3.92 7.18 -25.78
C LEU A 169 -3.19 5.84 -25.72
N ASN A 170 -2.04 5.78 -26.40
CA ASN A 170 -1.16 4.61 -26.34
C ASN A 170 -0.22 4.64 -25.11
N ALA A 171 0.45 3.52 -24.85
CA ALA A 171 1.35 3.37 -23.71
C ALA A 171 2.46 4.45 -23.69
N THR A 172 3.06 4.77 -24.84
CA THR A 172 4.11 5.79 -24.94
C THR A 172 3.60 7.17 -24.52
N GLN A 173 2.40 7.56 -24.98
CA GLN A 173 1.78 8.84 -24.62
C GLN A 173 1.39 8.89 -23.14
N LEU A 174 1.01 7.75 -22.54
CA LEU A 174 0.68 7.65 -21.13
C LEU A 174 1.94 7.75 -20.25
N ASN A 175 3.05 7.16 -20.70
CA ASN A 175 4.34 7.31 -20.02
C ASN A 175 4.83 8.76 -20.11
N THR A 176 4.76 9.41 -21.29
CA THR A 176 5.08 10.84 -21.43
C THR A 176 4.24 11.71 -20.49
N LEU A 177 2.94 11.43 -20.34
CA LEU A 177 2.08 12.15 -19.39
C LEU A 177 2.56 11.96 -17.93
N GLN A 178 3.03 10.78 -17.59
CA GLN A 178 3.53 10.49 -16.22
C GLN A 178 4.89 11.18 -15.98
N GLU A 179 5.78 11.18 -16.96
CA GLU A 179 7.12 11.79 -16.87
C GLU A 179 7.07 13.33 -16.91
N GLU A 180 6.34 13.90 -17.87
CA GLU A 180 6.27 15.35 -18.10
C GLU A 180 5.17 16.05 -17.29
N GLY A 181 4.28 15.26 -16.65
CA GLY A 181 3.16 15.77 -15.86
C GLY A 181 1.99 16.33 -16.68
N SER A 182 2.15 16.45 -18.02
CA SER A 182 1.11 16.96 -18.91
C SER A 182 1.24 16.43 -20.34
N ILE A 183 0.11 16.40 -21.07
CA ILE A 183 0.05 16.05 -22.49
C ILE A 183 -0.89 17.00 -23.25
N THR A 184 -0.57 17.29 -24.50
CA THR A 184 -1.41 18.14 -25.37
C THR A 184 -2.27 17.27 -26.29
N LEU A 185 -3.59 17.40 -26.20
CA LEU A 185 -4.57 16.72 -27.04
C LEU A 185 -5.51 17.73 -27.69
N GLY A 186 -5.61 17.70 -29.01
CA GLY A 186 -6.51 18.58 -29.76
C GLY A 186 -6.25 20.08 -29.57
N GLY A 187 -5.03 20.47 -29.15
CA GLY A 187 -4.64 21.86 -28.88
C GLY A 187 -4.82 22.30 -27.42
N GLU A 188 -5.34 21.44 -26.54
CA GLU A 188 -5.52 21.68 -25.11
C GLU A 188 -4.51 20.86 -24.29
N SER A 189 -4.04 21.43 -23.17
CA SER A 189 -3.13 20.74 -22.26
C SER A 189 -3.91 20.04 -21.15
N PHE A 190 -3.54 18.79 -20.87
CA PHE A 190 -4.11 17.93 -19.85
C PHE A 190 -3.04 17.46 -18.88
N SER A 191 -3.32 17.58 -17.60
CA SER A 191 -2.42 17.14 -16.52
C SER A 191 -2.74 15.71 -16.05
N THR A 192 -1.89 15.19 -15.16
CA THR A 192 -2.14 13.91 -14.47
C THR A 192 -3.37 13.93 -13.56
N GLU A 193 -3.89 15.11 -13.22
CA GLU A 193 -5.17 15.27 -12.49
C GLU A 193 -6.37 15.15 -13.45
N ASP A 194 -6.20 15.55 -14.72
CA ASP A 194 -7.23 15.50 -15.76
C ASP A 194 -7.41 14.10 -16.34
N ILE A 195 -6.32 13.35 -16.43
CA ILE A 195 -6.27 12.01 -17.05
C ILE A 195 -5.85 10.99 -16.00
N LEU A 196 -6.75 10.06 -15.69
CA LEU A 196 -6.47 8.97 -14.76
C LEU A 196 -5.92 7.77 -15.54
N VAL A 197 -4.67 7.44 -15.29
CA VAL A 197 -4.02 6.26 -15.87
C VAL A 197 -4.33 5.03 -15.01
N PHE A 198 -4.74 3.96 -15.65
CA PHE A 198 -5.06 2.68 -15.02
C PHE A 198 -4.18 1.58 -15.62
N ARG A 199 -3.92 0.57 -14.82
CA ARG A 199 -3.19 -0.65 -15.17
C ARG A 199 -4.16 -1.82 -15.23
N GLU A 200 -4.13 -2.59 -16.30
CA GLU A 200 -4.93 -3.79 -16.46
C GLU A 200 -4.01 -4.95 -16.89
N ALA A 201 -4.23 -6.14 -16.31
CA ALA A 201 -3.49 -7.31 -16.72
C ALA A 201 -3.73 -7.65 -18.18
N LYS A 202 -2.68 -7.98 -18.93
CA LYS A 202 -2.82 -8.47 -20.30
C LYS A 202 -3.49 -9.84 -20.31
N GLU A 203 -4.29 -10.10 -21.35
CA GLU A 203 -4.88 -11.42 -21.56
C GLU A 203 -3.77 -12.51 -21.61
N GLY A 204 -3.95 -13.58 -20.83
CA GLY A 204 -2.97 -14.65 -20.72
C GLY A 204 -1.93 -14.47 -19.61
N THR A 205 -1.97 -13.36 -18.84
CA THR A 205 -1.20 -13.21 -17.62
C THR A 205 -2.09 -13.36 -16.39
N GLU A 206 -1.53 -13.85 -15.29
CA GLU A 206 -2.23 -13.92 -14.01
C GLU A 206 -2.01 -12.68 -13.13
N ALA A 207 -1.48 -11.61 -13.73
CA ALA A 207 -1.15 -10.38 -13.04
C ALA A 207 -2.39 -9.71 -12.42
N LEU A 208 -2.19 -9.05 -11.31
CA LEU A 208 -3.17 -8.21 -10.63
C LEU A 208 -2.56 -6.83 -10.43
N SER A 209 -3.31 -5.81 -10.75
CA SER A 209 -2.82 -4.43 -10.74
C SER A 209 -3.75 -3.52 -9.97
N ASN A 210 -3.19 -2.53 -9.32
CA ASN A 210 -3.91 -1.35 -8.89
C ASN A 210 -3.35 -0.11 -9.62
N ARG A 211 -3.73 1.08 -9.18
CA ARG A 211 -3.26 2.33 -9.79
C ARG A 211 -1.74 2.53 -9.67
N PHE A 212 -1.10 1.93 -8.67
CA PHE A 212 0.28 2.26 -8.28
C PHE A 212 1.28 1.15 -8.61
N ILE A 213 0.87 -0.11 -8.55
CA ILE A 213 1.77 -1.24 -8.66
C ILE A 213 1.04 -2.46 -9.19
N SER A 214 1.79 -3.38 -9.75
CA SER A 214 1.29 -4.64 -10.27
C SER A 214 2.06 -5.81 -9.71
N ILE A 215 1.38 -6.93 -9.58
CA ILE A 215 1.96 -8.18 -9.12
C ILE A 215 1.57 -9.31 -10.06
N ASP A 216 2.45 -10.29 -10.19
CA ASP A 216 2.15 -11.60 -10.77
C ASP A 216 2.54 -12.67 -9.75
N MET A 217 1.57 -13.47 -9.35
CA MET A 217 1.74 -14.46 -8.29
C MET A 217 1.60 -15.86 -8.86
N ASN A 218 2.67 -16.64 -8.77
CA ASN A 218 2.59 -18.06 -9.16
C ASN A 218 1.71 -18.84 -8.17
N CYS A 219 0.52 -19.19 -8.62
CA CYS A 219 -0.49 -19.89 -7.85
C CYS A 219 -0.50 -21.41 -8.12
N GLU A 220 0.45 -21.94 -8.88
CA GLU A 220 0.59 -23.37 -9.08
C GLU A 220 1.06 -24.06 -7.79
N LEU A 221 0.29 -25.02 -7.33
CA LEU A 221 0.60 -25.81 -6.13
C LEU A 221 1.26 -27.13 -6.52
N ASN A 222 2.34 -27.46 -5.82
CA ASN A 222 2.93 -28.80 -5.83
C ASN A 222 2.71 -29.50 -4.48
N ASP A 223 3.01 -30.78 -4.42
CA ASP A 223 2.81 -31.59 -3.22
C ASP A 223 3.62 -31.08 -2.02
N ASP A 224 4.83 -30.54 -2.25
CA ASP A 224 5.67 -30.00 -1.18
C ASP A 224 5.04 -28.77 -0.53
N LEU A 225 4.49 -27.83 -1.33
CA LEU A 225 3.80 -26.63 -0.83
C LEU A 225 2.52 -27.00 -0.06
N ILE A 226 1.79 -27.99 -0.54
CA ILE A 226 0.58 -28.49 0.13
C ILE A 226 0.95 -29.12 1.46
N ASN A 227 1.96 -29.99 1.49
CA ASN A 227 2.42 -30.67 2.69
C ASN A 227 2.97 -29.68 3.74
N GLU A 228 3.70 -28.65 3.32
CA GLU A 228 4.14 -27.59 4.22
C GLU A 228 2.95 -26.83 4.84
N GLY A 229 1.94 -26.53 4.03
CA GLY A 229 0.71 -25.90 4.53
C GLY A 229 -0.01 -26.77 5.58
N LEU A 230 -0.07 -28.08 5.36
CA LEU A 230 -0.63 -29.06 6.29
C LEU A 230 0.20 -29.16 7.59
N ALA A 231 1.54 -29.20 7.48
CA ALA A 231 2.42 -29.24 8.63
C ALA A 231 2.23 -28.01 9.53
N ARG A 232 2.11 -26.81 8.96
CA ARG A 232 1.82 -25.57 9.71
C ARG A 232 0.45 -25.62 10.40
N GLU A 233 -0.55 -26.26 9.81
CA GLU A 233 -1.86 -26.45 10.44
C GLU A 233 -1.79 -27.35 11.68
N VAL A 234 -0.96 -28.37 11.64
CA VAL A 234 -0.75 -29.28 12.78
C VAL A 234 -0.01 -28.59 13.92
N ILE A 235 1.02 -27.79 13.60
CA ILE A 235 1.83 -27.07 14.61
C ILE A 235 1.01 -25.97 15.31
N ASN A 236 0.07 -25.34 14.62
CA ASN A 236 -0.75 -24.27 15.18
C ASN A 236 -2.01 -24.74 15.94
N ARG A 237 -2.22 -26.05 16.06
CA ARG A 237 -3.25 -26.68 16.89
C ARG A 237 -2.69 -27.10 18.25
#